data_dbc315469d7ddaf1c59e9f5faede91e3
#
_entry.id   dbc315469d7ddaf1c59e9f5faede91e3
#
_cell.length_a   1.000
_cell.length_b   1.000
_cell.length_c   1.000
_cell.angle_alpha   90.00
_cell.angle_beta   90.00
_cell.angle_gamma   90.00
#
_symmetry.space_group_name_H-M   'P 1'
#
loop_
_entity.id
_entity.type
_entity.pdbx_description
1 polymer ?
#
loop_
_entity_poly.entity_id
_entity_poly.type
_entity_poly.pdbx_seq_one_letter_code
_entity_poly.pdbx_strand_id
1 'polypeptide(L)'
;MLNLMKDVDNSRIIQISSIAMYFIKEMRYEGLEDETIYSPWTWYNYSNLYRTMFSFELDRKINKLKTDVAVVHPGVTRSRLYRRSKPTLGYRIIDKFKTNVSTGVAPVIEASTTSSLQKERVCAPRIIHQYGKPSTYKANKLAYNLQERETLWNYTLDKIGMKDIL
;
A
#
# COMPACT_ATOMS: atom_id res chain seq x y z
N MET A 1 -13.91 9.76 -9.00
CA MET A 1 -12.73 10.59 -8.62
C MET A 1 -11.74 10.72 -9.78
N LEU A 2 -11.36 9.68 -10.50
CA LEU A 2 -10.46 9.76 -11.68
C LEU A 2 -10.95 10.76 -12.73
N ASN A 3 -12.25 10.79 -13.02
CA ASN A 3 -12.83 11.76 -13.98
C ASN A 3 -12.60 13.23 -13.59
N LEU A 4 -12.42 13.52 -12.30
CA LEU A 4 -12.11 14.88 -11.82
C LEU A 4 -10.61 15.19 -11.89
N MET A 5 -9.77 14.17 -11.99
CA MET A 5 -8.29 14.30 -11.98
C MET A 5 -7.69 14.26 -13.38
N LYS A 6 -8.41 13.71 -14.37
CA LYS A 6 -7.88 13.46 -15.73
C LYS A 6 -7.31 14.70 -16.42
N ASP A 7 -7.87 15.88 -16.15
CA ASP A 7 -7.47 17.14 -16.75
C ASP A 7 -6.62 18.03 -15.82
N VAL A 8 -6.25 17.50 -14.64
CA VAL A 8 -5.45 18.23 -13.64
C VAL A 8 -3.98 17.83 -13.79
N ASP A 9 -3.15 18.80 -14.16
CA ASP A 9 -1.71 18.58 -14.26
C ASP A 9 -1.08 18.22 -12.90
N ASN A 10 -0.19 17.24 -12.92
CA ASN A 10 0.53 16.76 -11.73
C ASN A 10 -0.37 16.24 -10.60
N SER A 11 -1.59 15.81 -10.94
CA SER A 11 -2.45 15.16 -9.96
C SER A 11 -1.86 13.82 -9.50
N ARG A 12 -2.10 13.44 -8.25
CA ARG A 12 -1.47 12.25 -7.67
C ARG A 12 -2.37 11.49 -6.72
N ILE A 13 -2.41 10.16 -6.88
CA ILE A 13 -3.07 9.23 -5.95
C ILE A 13 -2.00 8.64 -5.04
N ILE A 14 -2.13 8.88 -3.73
CA ILE A 14 -1.22 8.33 -2.73
C ILE A 14 -1.90 7.17 -2.02
N GLN A 15 -1.40 5.96 -2.23
CA GLN A 15 -1.92 4.76 -1.61
C GLN A 15 -1.04 4.36 -0.41
N ILE A 16 -1.64 4.32 0.77
CA ILE A 16 -0.95 3.86 1.98
C ILE A 16 -0.95 2.33 2.01
N SER A 17 0.22 1.74 2.10
CA SER A 17 0.47 0.31 2.25
C SER A 17 1.34 0.03 3.49
N SER A 18 1.87 -1.17 3.63
CA SER A 18 2.71 -1.58 4.75
C SER A 18 3.81 -2.54 4.31
N ILE A 19 4.93 -2.54 5.05
CA ILE A 19 5.96 -3.60 4.96
C ILE A 19 5.37 -5.00 5.22
N ALA A 20 4.18 -5.09 5.80
CA ALA A 20 3.44 -6.34 5.98
C ALA A 20 3.27 -7.13 4.68
N MET A 21 3.24 -6.46 3.52
CA MET A 21 3.19 -7.12 2.21
C MET A 21 4.37 -8.08 1.98
N TYR A 22 5.54 -7.86 2.59
CA TYR A 22 6.72 -8.71 2.38
C TYR A 22 6.63 -10.08 3.07
N PHE A 23 5.68 -10.26 3.99
CA PHE A 23 5.44 -11.56 4.63
C PHE A 23 4.68 -12.54 3.75
N ILE A 24 4.08 -12.07 2.65
CA ILE A 24 3.37 -12.91 1.69
C ILE A 24 4.36 -13.54 0.71
N LYS A 25 4.28 -14.87 0.55
CA LYS A 25 5.16 -15.66 -0.32
C LYS A 25 4.47 -16.17 -1.58
N GLU A 26 3.15 -16.28 -1.55
CA GLU A 26 2.29 -16.80 -2.63
C GLU A 26 0.98 -16.03 -2.68
N MET A 27 0.34 -16.00 -3.85
CA MET A 27 -0.97 -15.38 -4.02
C MET A 27 -2.07 -16.29 -3.48
N ARG A 28 -3.13 -15.70 -2.95
CA ARG A 28 -4.28 -16.43 -2.43
C ARG A 28 -5.56 -15.61 -2.63
N TYR A 29 -6.42 -16.07 -3.52
CA TYR A 29 -7.75 -15.47 -3.72
C TYR A 29 -8.85 -16.25 -2.99
N GLU A 30 -8.61 -17.53 -2.73
CA GLU A 30 -9.53 -18.38 -1.99
C GLU A 30 -9.72 -17.89 -0.56
N GLY A 31 -10.97 -17.88 -0.10
CA GLY A 31 -11.33 -17.50 1.25
C GLY A 31 -11.30 -15.99 1.53
N LEU A 32 -11.20 -15.13 0.51
CA LEU A 32 -11.33 -13.68 0.69
C LEU A 32 -12.68 -13.26 1.30
N GLU A 33 -13.71 -14.07 1.10
CA GLU A 33 -15.08 -13.84 1.59
C GLU A 33 -15.50 -14.86 2.67
N ASP A 34 -14.59 -15.74 3.08
CA ASP A 34 -14.87 -16.76 4.08
C ASP A 34 -14.45 -16.28 5.47
N GLU A 35 -15.42 -15.84 6.25
CA GLU A 35 -15.20 -15.38 7.62
C GLU A 35 -14.70 -16.49 8.55
N THR A 36 -14.95 -17.77 8.22
CA THR A 36 -14.58 -18.90 9.09
C THR A 36 -13.07 -19.12 9.16
N ILE A 37 -12.35 -18.72 8.11
CA ILE A 37 -10.88 -18.83 8.03
C ILE A 37 -10.18 -17.47 8.25
N TYR A 38 -10.93 -16.47 8.73
CA TYR A 38 -10.38 -15.14 8.92
C TYR A 38 -9.29 -15.12 10.00
N SER A 39 -8.11 -14.70 9.59
CA SER A 39 -6.98 -14.39 10.49
C SER A 39 -6.59 -12.91 10.31
N PRO A 40 -6.76 -12.07 11.32
CA PRO A 40 -6.50 -10.63 11.22
C PRO A 40 -5.10 -10.30 10.70
N TRP A 41 -4.09 -11.03 11.16
CA TRP A 41 -2.70 -10.83 10.74
C TRP A 41 -2.47 -11.25 9.29
N THR A 42 -2.95 -12.43 8.91
CA THR A 42 -2.81 -12.96 7.55
C THR A 42 -3.46 -12.03 6.54
N TRP A 43 -4.71 -11.67 6.76
CA TRP A 43 -5.46 -10.82 5.83
C TRP A 43 -4.98 -9.36 5.84
N TYR A 44 -4.45 -8.87 6.95
CA TYR A 44 -3.74 -7.59 6.95
C TYR A 44 -2.53 -7.59 6.01
N ASN A 45 -1.73 -8.66 6.02
CA ASN A 45 -0.58 -8.78 5.12
C ASN A 45 -1.02 -8.85 3.66
N TYR A 46 -2.02 -9.69 3.33
CA TYR A 46 -2.58 -9.77 1.98
C TYR A 46 -3.20 -8.44 1.53
N SER A 47 -3.97 -7.77 2.37
CA SER A 47 -4.59 -6.49 2.01
C SER A 47 -3.56 -5.43 1.62
N ASN A 48 -2.40 -5.41 2.26
CA ASN A 48 -1.32 -4.48 1.90
C ASN A 48 -0.62 -4.89 0.59
N LEU A 49 -0.45 -6.19 0.32
CA LEU A 49 0.05 -6.66 -0.96
C LEU A 49 -0.92 -6.33 -2.10
N TYR A 50 -2.20 -6.68 -1.95
CA TYR A 50 -3.23 -6.42 -2.97
C TYR A 50 -3.39 -4.93 -3.25
N ARG A 51 -3.36 -4.10 -2.22
CA ARG A 51 -3.38 -2.63 -2.36
C ARG A 51 -2.21 -2.11 -3.18
N THR A 52 -1.01 -2.67 -2.95
CA THR A 52 0.18 -2.33 -3.73
C THR A 52 0.06 -2.78 -5.18
N MET A 53 -0.38 -4.01 -5.41
CA MET A 53 -0.62 -4.57 -6.75
C MET A 53 -1.67 -3.78 -7.52
N PHE A 54 -2.79 -3.48 -6.88
CA PHE A 54 -3.86 -2.67 -7.45
C PHE A 54 -3.35 -1.26 -7.84
N SER A 55 -2.53 -0.65 -6.99
CA SER A 55 -1.95 0.67 -7.27
C SER A 55 -1.01 0.66 -8.47
N PHE A 56 -0.17 -0.38 -8.59
CA PHE A 56 0.71 -0.53 -9.75
C PHE A 56 -0.08 -0.79 -11.03
N GLU A 57 -1.15 -1.57 -10.95
CA GLU A 57 -2.02 -1.82 -12.10
C GLU A 57 -2.82 -0.57 -12.48
N LEU A 58 -3.30 0.19 -11.48
CA LEU A 58 -3.96 1.47 -11.71
C LEU A 58 -3.02 2.44 -12.44
N ASP A 59 -1.78 2.62 -11.97
CA ASP A 59 -0.79 3.49 -12.63
C ASP A 59 -0.56 3.07 -14.10
N ARG A 60 -0.49 1.76 -14.37
CA ARG A 60 -0.35 1.22 -15.72
C ARG A 60 -1.56 1.54 -16.62
N LYS A 61 -2.77 1.40 -16.07
CA LYS A 61 -4.02 1.62 -16.81
C LYS A 61 -4.29 3.10 -17.08
N ILE A 62 -3.96 3.98 -16.14
CA ILE A 62 -4.15 5.43 -16.28
C ILE A 62 -2.95 6.17 -16.86
N ASN A 63 -2.01 5.47 -17.50
CA ASN A 63 -0.77 6.04 -18.01
C ASN A 63 -0.95 7.16 -19.04
N LYS A 64 -2.12 7.26 -19.66
CA LYS A 64 -2.50 8.35 -20.58
C LYS A 64 -3.03 9.59 -19.87
N LEU A 65 -3.31 9.48 -18.57
CA LEU A 65 -3.75 10.62 -17.77
C LEU A 65 -2.54 11.35 -17.19
N LYS A 66 -2.74 12.59 -16.80
CA LYS A 66 -1.72 13.42 -16.12
C LYS A 66 -1.65 13.11 -14.62
N THR A 67 -2.08 11.94 -14.20
CA THR A 67 -2.20 11.50 -12.82
C THR A 67 -1.18 10.40 -12.55
N ASP A 68 -0.37 10.56 -11.54
CA ASP A 68 0.54 9.54 -11.03
C ASP A 68 -0.07 8.75 -9.87
N VAL A 69 0.39 7.51 -9.68
CA VAL A 69 0.03 6.70 -8.50
C VAL A 69 1.29 6.37 -7.71
N ALA A 70 1.28 6.71 -6.43
CA ALA A 70 2.38 6.40 -5.51
C ALA A 70 1.94 5.47 -4.38
N VAL A 71 2.79 4.52 -4.03
CA VAL A 71 2.59 3.64 -2.89
C VAL A 71 3.53 4.05 -1.76
N VAL A 72 3.00 4.19 -0.56
CA VAL A 72 3.73 4.69 0.61
C VAL A 72 3.60 3.73 1.79
N HIS A 73 4.70 3.48 2.48
CA HIS A 73 4.71 2.87 3.81
C HIS A 73 5.21 3.89 4.84
N PRO A 74 4.38 4.28 5.82
CA PRO A 74 4.74 5.33 6.80
C PRO A 74 5.67 4.85 7.93
N GLY A 75 6.05 3.58 7.96
CA GLY A 75 6.65 2.98 9.15
C GLY A 75 5.60 2.63 10.22
N VAL A 76 6.07 2.08 11.33
CA VAL A 76 5.22 1.77 12.50
C VAL A 76 5.19 2.98 13.41
N THR A 77 4.12 3.75 13.38
CA THR A 77 3.98 5.01 14.12
C THR A 77 3.16 4.84 15.41
N ARG A 78 3.38 5.74 16.38
CA ARG A 78 2.56 5.84 17.61
C ARG A 78 1.22 6.48 17.27
N SER A 79 0.29 5.66 16.78
CA SER A 79 -1.07 6.07 16.47
C SER A 79 -2.10 5.30 17.29
N ARG A 80 -3.37 5.72 17.21
CA ARG A 80 -4.47 5.00 17.87
C ARG A 80 -4.85 3.68 17.19
N LEU A 81 -4.31 3.39 16.01
CA LEU A 81 -4.60 2.20 15.22
C LEU A 81 -4.33 0.89 15.98
N TYR A 82 -3.27 0.87 16.79
CA TYR A 82 -2.85 -0.33 17.55
C TYR A 82 -3.21 -0.25 19.04
N ARG A 83 -4.22 0.52 19.41
CA ARG A 83 -4.66 0.62 20.81
C ARG A 83 -5.34 -0.68 21.23
N ARG A 84 -4.62 -1.51 21.97
CA ARG A 84 -5.16 -2.73 22.60
C ARG A 84 -5.34 -2.52 24.09
N SER A 85 -6.46 -2.99 24.63
CA SER A 85 -6.74 -2.95 26.07
C SER A 85 -5.76 -3.81 26.89
N LYS A 86 -5.24 -4.91 26.32
CA LYS A 86 -4.24 -5.79 26.93
C LYS A 86 -3.12 -6.09 25.92
N PRO A 87 -2.01 -5.33 25.95
CA PRO A 87 -0.89 -5.55 25.04
C PRO A 87 -0.13 -6.84 25.40
N THR A 88 0.12 -7.69 24.39
CA THR A 88 1.01 -8.86 24.51
C THR A 88 2.47 -8.42 24.71
N LEU A 89 3.33 -9.33 25.19
CA LEU A 89 4.77 -9.05 25.35
C LEU A 89 5.41 -8.59 24.02
N GLY A 90 5.10 -9.27 22.91
CA GLY A 90 5.57 -8.90 21.56
C GLY A 90 5.13 -7.49 21.17
N TYR A 91 3.88 -7.11 21.48
CA TYR A 91 3.40 -5.75 21.22
C TYR A 91 4.17 -4.69 22.02
N ARG A 92 4.52 -4.97 23.27
CA ARG A 92 5.33 -4.07 24.12
C ARG A 92 6.74 -3.86 23.57
N ILE A 93 7.33 -4.89 22.94
CA ILE A 93 8.62 -4.78 22.24
C ILE A 93 8.48 -3.89 21.01
N ILE A 94 7.50 -4.16 20.14
CA ILE A 94 7.23 -3.36 18.93
C ILE A 94 6.94 -1.91 19.31
N ASP A 95 6.24 -1.67 20.43
CA ASP A 95 5.88 -0.31 20.87
C ASP A 95 7.10 0.57 21.15
N LYS A 96 8.21 -0.02 21.59
CA LYS A 96 9.47 0.70 21.80
C LYS A 96 10.11 1.21 20.52
N PHE A 97 9.84 0.56 19.40
CA PHE A 97 10.39 0.91 18.07
C PHE A 97 9.47 1.83 17.25
N LYS A 98 8.29 2.18 17.78
CA LYS A 98 7.38 3.09 17.10
C LYS A 98 7.96 4.50 17.01
N THR A 99 7.86 5.08 15.84
CA THR A 99 8.24 6.48 15.58
C THR A 99 7.08 7.44 15.86
N ASN A 100 7.38 8.72 15.89
CA ASN A 100 6.36 9.77 15.96
C ASN A 100 5.56 9.83 14.66
N VAL A 101 4.34 10.33 14.73
CA VAL A 101 3.47 10.50 13.56
C VAL A 101 4.13 11.41 12.50
N SER A 102 4.85 12.44 12.91
CA SER A 102 5.58 13.32 12.00
C SER A 102 6.62 12.57 11.14
N THR A 103 7.30 11.57 11.71
CA THR A 103 8.22 10.72 10.93
C THR A 103 7.46 9.87 9.90
N GLY A 104 6.29 9.34 10.28
CA GLY A 104 5.46 8.53 9.38
C GLY A 104 4.79 9.34 8.28
N VAL A 105 4.58 10.64 8.47
CA VAL A 105 4.02 11.53 7.44
C VAL A 105 5.07 11.90 6.38
N ALA A 106 6.36 11.90 6.72
CA ALA A 106 7.41 12.31 5.81
C ALA A 106 7.42 11.56 4.45
N PRO A 107 7.29 10.22 4.38
CA PRO A 107 7.17 9.51 3.10
C PRO A 107 5.92 9.88 2.30
N VAL A 108 4.83 10.23 2.97
CA VAL A 108 3.58 10.67 2.32
C VAL A 108 3.80 12.02 1.66
N ILE A 109 4.40 12.97 2.39
CA ILE A 109 4.72 14.31 1.86
C ILE A 109 5.70 14.17 0.68
N GLU A 110 6.77 13.40 0.83
CA GLU A 110 7.74 13.16 -0.23
C GLU A 110 7.06 12.62 -1.49
N ALA A 111 6.27 11.54 -1.35
CA ALA A 111 5.55 10.96 -2.47
C ALA A 111 4.53 11.91 -3.10
N SER A 112 3.99 12.86 -2.32
CA SER A 112 3.01 13.84 -2.81
C SER A 112 3.64 15.01 -3.55
N THR A 113 4.89 15.37 -3.23
CA THR A 113 5.51 16.62 -3.68
C THR A 113 6.73 16.44 -4.58
N THR A 114 7.35 15.24 -4.60
CA THR A 114 8.54 15.00 -5.43
C THR A 114 8.27 15.21 -6.91
N SER A 115 9.17 15.84 -7.63
CA SER A 115 9.13 15.98 -9.08
C SER A 115 9.58 14.71 -9.83
N SER A 116 10.23 13.76 -9.13
CA SER A 116 10.83 12.55 -9.69
C SER A 116 10.23 11.29 -9.04
N LEU A 117 8.91 11.09 -9.18
CA LEU A 117 8.26 9.91 -8.67
C LEU A 117 8.76 8.65 -9.39
N GLN A 118 9.27 7.69 -8.61
CA GLN A 118 9.68 6.40 -9.15
C GLN A 118 8.48 5.45 -9.19
N LYS A 119 8.03 5.15 -10.40
CA LYS A 119 6.91 4.23 -10.63
C LYS A 119 7.22 2.82 -10.14
N GLU A 120 6.18 2.10 -9.73
CA GLU A 120 6.28 0.73 -9.20
C GLU A 120 7.28 0.58 -8.04
N ARG A 121 7.39 1.61 -7.23
CA ARG A 121 8.23 1.60 -6.02
C ARG A 121 7.38 1.98 -4.80
N VAL A 122 7.88 1.63 -3.64
CA VAL A 122 7.26 1.97 -2.35
C VAL A 122 8.12 3.04 -1.69
N CYS A 123 7.54 4.20 -1.42
CA CYS A 123 8.18 5.24 -0.64
C CYS A 123 8.06 4.93 0.86
N ALA A 124 9.16 4.86 1.56
CA ALA A 124 9.21 4.51 2.98
C ALA A 124 10.40 5.16 3.67
N PRO A 125 10.45 5.21 5.02
CA PRO A 125 11.64 5.65 5.74
C PRO A 125 12.87 4.80 5.38
N ARG A 126 14.03 5.44 5.21
CA ARG A 126 15.23 4.81 4.63
C ARG A 126 15.81 3.66 5.45
N ILE A 127 15.82 3.77 6.76
CA ILE A 127 16.45 2.78 7.64
C ILE A 127 15.42 1.74 8.05
N ILE A 128 15.56 0.51 7.57
CA ILE A 128 14.69 -0.65 7.82
C ILE A 128 13.19 -0.33 7.64
N HIS A 129 12.85 0.57 6.72
CA HIS A 129 11.48 1.07 6.47
C HIS A 129 10.82 1.71 7.71
N GLN A 130 11.60 2.17 8.68
CA GLN A 130 11.09 2.66 9.95
C GLN A 130 11.62 4.04 10.34
N TYR A 131 12.87 4.35 10.02
CA TYR A 131 13.55 5.57 10.47
C TYR A 131 14.20 6.34 9.33
N GLY A 132 14.49 7.60 9.56
CA GLY A 132 15.25 8.46 8.66
C GLY A 132 14.41 9.09 7.55
N LYS A 133 15.10 9.74 6.62
CA LYS A 133 14.48 10.42 5.48
C LYS A 133 13.76 9.41 4.56
N PRO A 134 12.73 9.83 3.83
CA PRO A 134 12.08 9.00 2.82
C PRO A 134 13.07 8.47 1.77
N SER A 135 12.81 7.27 1.29
CA SER A 135 13.52 6.63 0.18
C SER A 135 12.57 5.68 -0.54
N THR A 136 12.98 5.14 -1.68
CA THR A 136 12.15 4.24 -2.48
C THR A 136 12.71 2.83 -2.51
N TYR A 137 11.82 1.83 -2.44
CA TYR A 137 12.14 0.41 -2.38
C TYR A 137 11.34 -0.39 -3.38
N LYS A 138 11.88 -1.54 -3.78
CA LYS A 138 11.10 -2.54 -4.51
C LYS A 138 10.01 -3.08 -3.59
N ALA A 139 8.80 -3.24 -4.10
CA ALA A 139 7.73 -3.95 -3.41
C ALA A 139 8.03 -5.47 -3.28
N ASN A 140 7.11 -6.21 -2.66
CA ASN A 140 7.14 -7.67 -2.71
C ASN A 140 7.19 -8.13 -4.18
N LYS A 141 7.99 -9.17 -4.47
CA LYS A 141 8.17 -9.72 -5.84
C LYS A 141 6.85 -10.06 -6.55
N LEU A 142 5.85 -10.50 -5.79
CA LEU A 142 4.53 -10.83 -6.32
C LEU A 142 3.80 -9.59 -6.91
N ALA A 143 4.10 -8.41 -6.40
CA ALA A 143 3.51 -7.17 -6.92
C ALA A 143 3.97 -6.82 -8.34
N TYR A 144 4.96 -7.50 -8.89
CA TYR A 144 5.44 -7.32 -10.27
C TYR A 144 4.90 -8.37 -11.25
N ASN A 145 4.14 -9.35 -10.79
CA ASN A 145 3.50 -10.33 -11.66
C ASN A 145 2.29 -9.70 -12.35
N LEU A 146 2.40 -9.42 -13.63
CA LEU A 146 1.36 -8.75 -14.42
C LEU A 146 0.07 -9.57 -14.50
N GLN A 147 0.16 -10.88 -14.62
CA GLN A 147 -1.01 -11.76 -14.67
C GLN A 147 -1.79 -11.70 -13.36
N GLU A 148 -1.09 -11.76 -12.22
CA GLU A 148 -1.70 -11.66 -10.90
C GLU A 148 -2.31 -10.27 -10.66
N ARG A 149 -1.67 -9.20 -11.15
CA ARG A 149 -2.25 -7.85 -11.08
C ARG A 149 -3.57 -7.77 -11.85
N GLU A 150 -3.60 -8.30 -13.05
CA GLU A 150 -4.79 -8.29 -13.88
C GLU A 150 -5.91 -9.15 -13.29
N THR A 151 -5.56 -10.32 -12.73
CA THR A 151 -6.51 -11.16 -11.99
C THR A 151 -7.11 -10.40 -10.81
N LEU A 152 -6.27 -9.77 -9.99
CA LEU A 152 -6.73 -8.97 -8.86
C LEU A 152 -7.57 -7.76 -9.28
N TRP A 153 -7.20 -7.11 -10.37
CA TRP A 153 -7.93 -5.99 -10.94
C TRP A 153 -9.34 -6.40 -11.34
N ASN A 154 -9.46 -7.46 -12.15
CA ASN A 154 -10.75 -7.96 -12.63
C ASN A 154 -11.63 -8.44 -11.48
N TYR A 155 -11.06 -9.16 -10.51
CA TYR A 155 -11.74 -9.55 -9.29
C TYR A 155 -12.29 -8.33 -8.54
N THR A 156 -11.48 -7.28 -8.40
CA THR A 156 -11.90 -6.06 -7.69
C THR A 156 -13.04 -5.35 -8.42
N LEU A 157 -12.95 -5.20 -9.75
CA LEU A 157 -14.01 -4.58 -10.54
C LEU A 157 -15.33 -5.35 -10.46
N ASP A 158 -15.28 -6.67 -10.54
CA ASP A 158 -16.44 -7.53 -10.38
C ASP A 158 -17.12 -7.32 -9.02
N LYS A 159 -16.34 -7.31 -7.94
CA LYS A 159 -16.86 -7.12 -6.58
C LYS A 159 -17.50 -5.76 -6.33
N ILE A 160 -17.05 -4.72 -6.99
CA ILE A 160 -17.65 -3.38 -6.87
C ILE A 160 -18.70 -3.08 -7.96
N GLY A 161 -18.99 -4.07 -8.83
CA GLY A 161 -19.99 -3.94 -9.91
C GLY A 161 -19.60 -2.95 -11.00
N MET A 162 -18.31 -2.74 -11.23
CA MET A 162 -17.78 -1.85 -12.27
C MET A 162 -17.23 -2.65 -13.46
N LYS A 163 -17.50 -2.18 -14.67
CA LYS A 163 -16.92 -2.79 -15.89
C LYS A 163 -15.55 -2.20 -16.23
N ASP A 164 -15.37 -0.93 -15.93
CA ASP A 164 -14.11 -0.19 -16.11
C ASP A 164 -14.09 1.00 -15.15
N ILE A 165 -12.90 1.57 -14.91
CA ILE A 165 -12.72 2.77 -14.09
C ILE A 165 -12.38 4.02 -14.89
N LEU A 166 -12.23 3.90 -16.20
CA LEU A 166 -11.96 4.99 -17.15
C LEU A 166 -13.13 5.20 -18.09
#